data_2e799c7b8e513c09986dfd47aeeeb121
#
_entry.id   2e799c7b8e513c09986dfd47aeeeb121
#
_cell.length_a   1.000
_cell.length_b   1.000
_cell.length_c   1.000
_cell.angle_alpha   90.00
_cell.angle_beta   90.00
_cell.angle_gamma   90.00
#
_symmetry.space_group_name_H-M   'P 1'
#
loop_
_entity.id
_entity.type
_entity.pdbx_description
1 polymer ?
#
loop_
_entity_poly.entity_id
_entity_poly.type
_entity_poly.pdbx_seq_one_letter_code
_entity_poly.pdbx_strand_id
1 'polypeptide(L)'
;ISIIKIKRPETPFSDGPPCIESLTQNKLEDGRDRVMYQYIVYAKRKWPENWQDKIFEFNYNYFKIPLDQKVITGKIKTNEKNDFNYKCNEEPMCDVCDKKLCKSRKFGIGQEAIFPNLTDLQVVNLEEPYYYMNVDGDRLYLDSAKHLTNQSLFQEECVKQLRLNPPTLKTNDWKKLTNILLNGAEITEPA
;
A
#
# COMPACT_ATOMS: atom_id res chain seq x y z
N ILE A 1 -35.76 18.21 -4.54
CA ILE A 1 -35.34 17.97 -3.14
C ILE A 1 -33.84 17.71 -3.18
N SER A 2 -33.07 18.75 -2.79
CA SER A 2 -31.60 18.64 -2.73
C SER A 2 -31.21 17.72 -1.58
N ILE A 3 -30.59 16.61 -1.89
CA ILE A 3 -29.99 15.74 -0.86
C ILE A 3 -28.76 16.46 -0.34
N ILE A 4 -28.84 17.07 0.84
CA ILE A 4 -27.69 17.60 1.54
C ILE A 4 -26.82 16.40 1.94
N LYS A 5 -25.73 16.18 1.21
CA LYS A 5 -24.69 15.25 1.65
C LYS A 5 -24.04 15.86 2.89
N ILE A 6 -24.46 15.40 4.05
CA ILE A 6 -23.78 15.69 5.31
C ILE A 6 -22.38 15.06 5.18
N LYS A 7 -21.35 15.87 4.94
CA LYS A 7 -19.97 15.42 5.07
C LYS A 7 -19.79 14.96 6.52
N ARG A 8 -19.56 13.66 6.72
CA ARG A 8 -19.12 13.18 8.03
C ARG A 8 -17.83 13.92 8.37
N PRO A 9 -17.68 14.41 9.61
CA PRO A 9 -16.43 15.02 10.01
C PRO A 9 -15.29 14.04 9.72
N GLU A 10 -14.27 14.52 9.00
CA GLU A 10 -13.07 13.72 8.75
C GLU A 10 -12.43 13.40 10.10
N THR A 11 -12.33 12.12 10.41
CA THR A 11 -11.58 11.68 11.58
C THR A 11 -10.08 11.89 11.32
N PRO A 12 -9.29 12.24 12.36
CA PRO A 12 -7.85 12.30 12.19
C PRO A 12 -7.31 11.01 11.55
N PHE A 13 -6.39 11.15 10.61
CA PHE A 13 -5.74 10.04 9.90
C PHE A 13 -6.63 9.25 8.92
N SER A 14 -7.83 9.71 8.62
CA SER A 14 -8.74 9.04 7.67
C SER A 14 -8.23 8.99 6.22
N ASP A 15 -7.24 9.81 5.90
CA ASP A 15 -6.55 9.85 4.60
C ASP A 15 -5.23 9.06 4.56
N GLY A 16 -4.86 8.45 5.68
CA GLY A 16 -3.63 7.69 5.86
C GLY A 16 -3.86 6.22 6.22
N PRO A 17 -2.82 5.51 6.67
CA PRO A 17 -2.94 4.12 7.03
C PRO A 17 -4.00 3.85 8.09
N PRO A 18 -4.92 2.90 7.87
CA PRO A 18 -5.94 2.53 8.86
C PRO A 18 -5.37 2.07 10.20
N CYS A 19 -4.16 1.50 10.21
CA CYS A 19 -3.49 1.10 11.44
C CYS A 19 -3.19 2.29 12.36
N ILE A 20 -2.76 3.42 11.82
CA ILE A 20 -2.54 4.64 12.60
C ILE A 20 -3.86 5.14 13.19
N GLU A 21 -4.92 5.21 12.37
CA GLU A 21 -6.25 5.61 12.81
C GLU A 21 -6.78 4.71 13.94
N SER A 22 -6.64 3.40 13.78
CA SER A 22 -7.09 2.42 14.78
C SER A 22 -6.30 2.49 16.08
N LEU A 23 -4.96 2.56 16.00
CA LEU A 23 -4.08 2.56 17.17
C LEU A 23 -4.11 3.88 17.97
N THR A 24 -4.56 4.96 17.35
CA THR A 24 -4.63 6.28 17.98
C THR A 24 -5.99 6.64 18.58
N GLN A 25 -6.96 5.74 18.54
CA GLN A 25 -8.27 5.94 19.19
C GLN A 25 -8.14 6.07 20.71
N ASN A 26 -7.19 5.37 21.30
CA ASN A 26 -6.79 5.51 22.70
C ASN A 26 -5.30 5.89 22.75
N LYS A 27 -4.90 6.61 23.80
CA LYS A 27 -3.49 6.94 23.99
C LYS A 27 -2.65 5.68 24.11
N LEU A 28 -1.62 5.56 23.29
CA LEU A 28 -0.71 4.42 23.26
C LEU A 28 0.18 4.37 24.51
N GLU A 29 0.30 3.19 25.10
CA GLU A 29 1.25 2.89 26.17
C GLU A 29 2.47 2.14 25.64
N ASP A 30 2.23 1.15 24.80
CA ASP A 30 3.25 0.26 24.25
C ASP A 30 3.36 0.39 22.73
N GLY A 31 4.48 -0.03 22.15
CA GLY A 31 4.69 0.05 20.71
C GLY A 31 4.89 1.47 20.15
N ARG A 32 5.12 2.46 21.01
CA ARG A 32 5.21 3.88 20.63
C ARG A 32 6.28 4.15 19.58
N ASP A 33 7.41 3.51 19.68
CA ASP A 33 8.54 3.69 18.75
C ASP A 33 8.17 3.25 17.33
N ARG A 34 7.52 2.11 17.19
CA ARG A 34 7.07 1.55 15.91
C ARG A 34 5.92 2.35 15.31
N VAL A 35 4.97 2.76 16.12
CA VAL A 35 3.86 3.61 15.65
C VAL A 35 4.37 4.99 15.24
N MET A 36 5.34 5.55 15.97
CA MET A 36 5.99 6.80 15.58
C MET A 36 6.68 6.67 14.22
N TYR A 37 7.36 5.56 13.95
CA TYR A 37 7.95 5.30 12.64
C TYR A 37 6.89 5.37 11.52
N GLN A 38 5.77 4.69 11.67
CA GLN A 38 4.65 4.72 10.71
C GLN A 38 4.11 6.14 10.53
N TYR A 39 3.92 6.85 11.62
CA TYR A 39 3.40 8.21 11.58
C TYR A 39 4.35 9.16 10.86
N ILE A 40 5.67 9.04 11.05
CA ILE A 40 6.64 9.87 10.34
C ILE A 40 6.54 9.69 8.83
N VAL A 41 6.41 8.46 8.36
CA VAL A 41 6.19 8.18 6.93
C VAL A 41 4.94 8.89 6.41
N TYR A 42 3.85 8.79 7.12
CA TYR A 42 2.60 9.45 6.80
C TYR A 42 2.73 11.00 6.81
N ALA A 43 3.32 11.54 7.86
CA ALA A 43 3.46 12.99 8.03
C ALA A 43 4.34 13.63 6.95
N LYS A 44 5.42 12.99 6.56
CA LYS A 44 6.30 13.44 5.47
C LYS A 44 5.55 13.52 4.13
N ARG A 45 4.65 12.59 3.87
CA ARG A 45 3.84 12.57 2.65
C ARG A 45 2.75 13.65 2.66
N LYS A 46 2.12 13.83 3.81
CA LYS A 46 1.00 14.77 3.96
C LYS A 46 1.46 16.21 4.12
N TRP A 47 2.50 16.44 4.89
CA TRP A 47 3.04 17.76 5.21
C TRP A 47 4.54 17.87 4.90
N PRO A 48 4.94 17.83 3.62
CA PRO A 48 6.36 17.82 3.27
C PRO A 48 7.13 19.05 3.76
N GLU A 49 6.44 20.18 3.95
CA GLU A 49 7.07 21.44 4.39
C GLU A 49 7.28 21.54 5.91
N ASN A 50 6.43 20.91 6.71
CA ASN A 50 6.42 21.07 8.17
C ASN A 50 6.11 19.78 8.94
N TRP A 51 6.47 18.64 8.38
CA TRP A 51 6.24 17.33 9.01
C TRP A 51 6.95 17.19 10.39
N GLN A 52 8.07 17.89 10.61
CA GLN A 52 8.81 17.83 11.86
C GLN A 52 7.95 18.34 13.04
N ASP A 53 7.25 19.43 12.86
CA ASP A 53 6.34 19.96 13.87
C ASP A 53 5.20 18.98 14.18
N LYS A 54 4.70 18.30 13.18
CA LYS A 54 3.66 17.29 13.32
C LYS A 54 4.10 16.09 14.16
N ILE A 55 5.39 15.73 14.11
CA ILE A 55 5.94 14.64 14.93
C ILE A 55 5.88 14.98 16.41
N PHE A 56 6.24 16.20 16.80
CA PHE A 56 6.15 16.64 18.20
C PHE A 56 4.70 16.69 18.69
N GLU A 57 3.77 17.20 17.87
CA GLU A 57 2.33 17.22 18.18
C GLU A 57 1.80 15.80 18.40
N PHE A 58 2.14 14.86 17.51
CA PHE A 58 1.71 13.48 17.61
C PHE A 58 2.23 12.80 18.87
N ASN A 59 3.49 12.99 19.19
CA ASN A 59 4.13 12.43 20.38
C ASN A 59 3.41 12.87 21.66
N TYR A 60 3.03 14.14 21.73
CA TYR A 60 2.33 14.70 22.89
C TYR A 60 0.87 14.25 22.97
N ASN A 61 0.17 14.23 21.83
CA ASN A 61 -1.28 14.03 21.82
C ASN A 61 -1.71 12.56 21.88
N TYR A 62 -0.91 11.64 21.33
CA TYR A 62 -1.33 10.26 21.11
C TYR A 62 -0.60 9.21 21.93
N PHE A 63 0.42 9.58 22.67
CA PHE A 63 1.10 8.71 23.62
C PHE A 63 0.74 9.06 25.04
N LYS A 64 0.48 8.05 25.86
CA LYS A 64 0.19 8.22 27.28
C LYS A 64 1.40 8.81 28.01
N ILE A 65 2.58 8.27 27.72
CA ILE A 65 3.87 8.82 28.11
C ILE A 65 4.62 9.14 26.82
N PRO A 66 4.83 10.41 26.48
CA PRO A 66 5.56 10.78 25.27
C PRO A 66 6.96 10.21 25.25
N LEU A 67 7.45 9.92 24.03
CA LEU A 67 8.86 9.58 23.84
C LEU A 67 9.75 10.77 24.21
N ASP A 68 10.95 10.48 24.71
CA ASP A 68 11.93 11.50 25.06
C ASP A 68 12.26 12.41 23.85
N GLN A 69 12.43 13.68 24.10
CA GLN A 69 12.74 14.68 23.07
C GLN A 69 14.01 14.34 22.27
N LYS A 70 15.01 13.75 22.91
CA LYS A 70 16.23 13.29 22.22
C LYS A 70 15.94 12.19 21.22
N VAL A 71 15.04 11.25 21.57
CA VAL A 71 14.60 10.17 20.68
C VAL A 71 13.89 10.76 19.47
N ILE A 72 12.96 11.69 19.68
CA ILE A 72 12.23 12.36 18.60
C ILE A 72 13.18 13.14 17.68
N THR A 73 14.10 13.89 18.24
CA THR A 73 15.09 14.65 17.47
C THR A 73 15.97 13.73 16.64
N GLY A 74 16.39 12.59 17.19
CA GLY A 74 17.15 11.58 16.46
C GLY A 74 16.37 10.98 15.29
N LYS A 75 15.10 10.67 15.49
CA LYS A 75 14.22 10.17 14.41
C LYS A 75 14.03 11.20 13.31
N ILE A 76 13.85 12.45 13.65
CA ILE A 76 13.73 13.55 12.68
C ILE A 76 15.00 13.64 11.82
N LYS A 77 16.16 13.67 12.43
CA LYS A 77 17.44 13.73 11.70
C LYS A 77 17.63 12.54 10.75
N THR A 78 17.28 11.35 11.18
CA THR A 78 17.36 10.14 10.35
C THR A 78 16.42 10.24 9.15
N ASN A 79 15.19 10.72 9.37
CA ASN A 79 14.18 10.83 8.33
C ASN A 79 14.39 12.03 7.39
N GLU A 80 15.13 13.06 7.78
CA GLU A 80 15.54 14.15 6.89
C GLU A 80 16.46 13.66 5.77
N LYS A 81 17.26 12.65 6.06
CA LYS A 81 18.26 12.08 5.13
C LYS A 81 17.75 10.91 4.30
N ASN A 82 16.67 10.27 4.74
CA ASN A 82 16.15 9.04 4.15
C ASN A 82 14.65 9.11 3.99
N ASP A 83 14.15 8.58 2.89
CA ASP A 83 12.73 8.31 2.68
C ASP A 83 12.46 6.84 2.97
N PHE A 84 11.66 6.58 3.99
CA PHE A 84 11.28 5.24 4.40
C PHE A 84 9.87 4.91 3.94
N ASN A 85 9.60 3.61 3.80
CA ASN A 85 8.27 3.07 3.51
C ASN A 85 7.60 2.58 4.79
N TYR A 86 6.27 2.39 4.72
CA TYR A 86 5.52 1.79 5.82
C TYR A 86 5.99 0.38 6.16
N LYS A 87 6.06 0.07 7.44
CA LYS A 87 6.34 -1.27 7.96
C LYS A 87 5.04 -1.93 8.41
N CYS A 88 4.44 -2.71 7.51
CA CYS A 88 3.12 -3.29 7.71
C CYS A 88 3.14 -4.62 8.49
N ASN A 89 4.29 -5.29 8.57
CA ASN A 89 4.42 -6.62 9.15
C ASN A 89 4.83 -6.62 10.63
N GLU A 90 5.10 -5.45 11.20
CA GLU A 90 5.50 -5.31 12.60
C GLU A 90 4.30 -5.07 13.51
N GLU A 91 4.33 -5.64 14.72
CA GLU A 91 3.38 -5.30 15.77
C GLU A 91 3.61 -3.87 16.29
N PRO A 92 2.57 -3.11 16.66
CA PRO A 92 1.16 -3.49 16.66
C PRO A 92 0.42 -3.26 15.34
N MET A 93 1.08 -2.74 14.30
CA MET A 93 0.44 -2.37 13.03
C MET A 93 -0.19 -3.57 12.31
N CYS A 94 0.50 -4.72 12.29
CA CYS A 94 0.01 -5.91 11.60
C CYS A 94 -1.31 -6.45 12.18
N ASP A 95 -1.57 -6.22 13.46
CA ASP A 95 -2.77 -6.70 14.15
C ASP A 95 -4.04 -5.94 13.73
N VAL A 96 -3.87 -4.72 13.23
CA VAL A 96 -4.96 -3.82 12.84
C VAL A 96 -4.82 -3.36 11.38
N CYS A 97 -4.01 -4.03 10.60
CA CYS A 97 -3.75 -3.70 9.20
C CYS A 97 -4.96 -4.02 8.33
N ASP A 98 -5.38 -3.05 7.53
CA ASP A 98 -6.35 -3.21 6.45
C ASP A 98 -5.70 -2.71 5.14
N LYS A 99 -5.02 -3.62 4.45
CA LYS A 99 -4.28 -3.30 3.22
C LYS A 99 -5.18 -2.76 2.12
N LYS A 100 -6.38 -3.30 1.96
CA LYS A 100 -7.31 -2.88 0.92
C LYS A 100 -7.75 -1.44 1.12
N LEU A 101 -8.14 -1.10 2.34
CA LEU A 101 -8.52 0.27 2.70
C LEU A 101 -7.32 1.21 2.59
N CYS A 102 -6.15 0.79 3.07
CA CYS A 102 -4.91 1.57 3.02
C CYS A 102 -4.50 1.92 1.58
N LYS A 103 -4.62 0.98 0.65
CA LYS A 103 -4.35 1.21 -0.78
C LYS A 103 -5.28 2.26 -1.41
N SER A 104 -6.50 2.42 -0.92
CA SER A 104 -7.47 3.38 -1.42
C SER A 104 -7.28 4.80 -0.89
N ARG A 105 -6.52 4.96 0.19
CA ARG A 105 -6.33 6.26 0.86
C ARG A 105 -5.18 7.05 0.25
N LYS A 106 -5.34 8.37 0.21
CA LYS A 106 -4.39 9.30 -0.44
C LYS A 106 -2.95 9.14 0.06
N PHE A 107 -2.76 8.99 1.36
CA PHE A 107 -1.44 8.84 2.00
C PHE A 107 -1.22 7.45 2.59
N GLY A 108 -1.99 6.47 2.13
CA GLY A 108 -1.82 5.09 2.51
C GLY A 108 -0.75 4.37 1.66
N ILE A 109 -0.70 3.07 1.82
CA ILE A 109 0.29 2.19 1.16
C ILE A 109 0.22 2.24 -0.37
N GLY A 110 -0.92 2.61 -0.95
CA GLY A 110 -1.06 2.78 -2.41
C GLY A 110 -0.20 3.89 -3.00
N GLN A 111 0.31 4.80 -2.16
CA GLN A 111 1.29 5.82 -2.57
C GLN A 111 2.71 5.26 -2.66
N GLU A 112 2.97 4.10 -2.08
CA GLU A 112 4.24 3.40 -2.17
C GLU A 112 4.32 2.66 -3.50
N ALA A 113 5.46 2.72 -4.14
CA ALA A 113 5.75 1.97 -5.36
C ALA A 113 6.03 0.49 -5.04
N ILE A 114 5.11 -0.16 -4.33
CA ILE A 114 5.18 -1.59 -4.01
C ILE A 114 4.54 -2.36 -5.15
N PHE A 115 5.34 -3.16 -5.83
CA PHE A 115 4.84 -4.02 -6.89
C PHE A 115 4.02 -5.17 -6.27
N PRO A 116 2.82 -5.47 -6.81
CA PRO A 116 1.98 -6.53 -6.28
C PRO A 116 2.62 -7.91 -6.49
N ASN A 117 2.25 -8.87 -5.64
CA ASN A 117 2.67 -10.26 -5.80
C ASN A 117 1.84 -10.93 -6.90
N LEU A 118 2.50 -11.40 -7.95
CA LEU A 118 1.90 -12.08 -9.08
C LEU A 118 2.12 -13.59 -8.95
N THR A 119 1.04 -14.36 -8.92
CA THR A 119 1.10 -15.82 -8.75
C THR A 119 0.08 -16.55 -9.62
N ASP A 120 0.28 -17.83 -9.76
CA ASP A 120 -0.71 -18.79 -10.28
C ASP A 120 -1.24 -18.44 -11.68
N LEU A 121 -0.34 -18.14 -12.61
CA LEU A 121 -0.72 -17.93 -14.00
C LEU A 121 -1.28 -19.23 -14.62
N GLN A 122 -2.49 -19.12 -15.10
CA GLN A 122 -3.20 -20.21 -15.79
C GLN A 122 -3.45 -19.81 -17.25
N VAL A 123 -3.29 -20.77 -18.14
CA VAL A 123 -3.63 -20.65 -19.56
C VAL A 123 -4.80 -21.57 -19.83
N VAL A 124 -5.92 -21.01 -20.25
CA VAL A 124 -7.08 -21.83 -20.64
C VAL A 124 -6.92 -22.28 -22.09
N ASN A 125 -6.89 -23.59 -22.29
CA ASN A 125 -6.63 -24.22 -23.58
C ASN A 125 -7.87 -24.16 -24.51
N LEU A 126 -7.93 -23.11 -25.32
CA LEU A 126 -8.94 -22.87 -26.33
C LEU A 126 -8.26 -22.52 -27.66
N GLU A 127 -9.04 -22.43 -28.73
CA GLU A 127 -8.55 -21.96 -30.04
C GLU A 127 -7.93 -20.55 -29.92
N GLU A 128 -8.60 -19.66 -29.17
CA GLU A 128 -8.04 -18.40 -28.70
C GLU A 128 -7.86 -18.50 -27.18
N PRO A 129 -6.64 -18.84 -26.70
CA PRO A 129 -6.43 -19.02 -25.27
C PRO A 129 -6.53 -17.71 -24.51
N TYR A 130 -7.17 -17.74 -23.35
CA TYR A 130 -7.11 -16.65 -22.40
C TYR A 130 -6.35 -17.05 -21.14
N TYR A 131 -5.96 -16.05 -20.37
CA TYR A 131 -5.12 -16.21 -19.19
C TYR A 131 -5.83 -15.68 -17.96
N TYR A 132 -5.53 -16.25 -16.83
CA TYR A 132 -5.86 -15.63 -15.54
C TYR A 132 -4.76 -15.88 -14.52
N MET A 133 -4.65 -15.00 -13.55
CA MET A 133 -3.63 -15.05 -12.52
C MET A 133 -4.11 -14.37 -11.25
N ASN A 134 -3.38 -14.55 -10.15
CA ASN A 134 -3.62 -13.84 -8.92
C ASN A 134 -2.66 -12.65 -8.80
N VAL A 135 -3.22 -11.49 -8.49
CA VAL A 135 -2.50 -10.25 -8.19
C VAL A 135 -2.83 -9.88 -6.74
N ASP A 136 -1.88 -10.02 -5.84
CA ASP A 136 -2.11 -9.92 -4.39
C ASP A 136 -3.28 -10.78 -3.88
N GLY A 137 -3.49 -11.96 -4.48
CA GLY A 137 -4.58 -12.87 -4.16
C GLY A 137 -5.91 -12.62 -4.87
N ASP A 138 -6.06 -11.50 -5.55
CA ASP A 138 -7.26 -11.21 -6.36
C ASP A 138 -7.06 -11.68 -7.80
N ARG A 139 -8.11 -12.24 -8.40
CA ARG A 139 -8.03 -12.81 -9.75
C ARG A 139 -8.09 -11.74 -10.83
N LEU A 140 -7.13 -11.77 -11.73
CA LEU A 140 -7.04 -10.94 -12.93
C LEU A 140 -7.19 -11.80 -14.18
N TYR A 141 -8.05 -11.41 -15.11
CA TYR A 141 -8.24 -12.05 -16.41
C TYR A 141 -7.55 -11.27 -17.52
N LEU A 142 -6.85 -11.97 -18.41
CA LEU A 142 -6.13 -11.40 -19.53
C LEU A 142 -6.59 -12.08 -20.82
N ASP A 143 -7.03 -11.32 -21.80
CA ASP A 143 -7.55 -11.86 -23.07
C ASP A 143 -6.46 -12.52 -23.94
N SER A 144 -5.21 -12.13 -23.76
CA SER A 144 -4.08 -12.68 -24.51
C SER A 144 -2.76 -12.53 -23.74
N ALA A 145 -1.73 -13.27 -24.16
CA ALA A 145 -0.38 -13.15 -23.63
C ALA A 145 0.17 -11.70 -23.73
N LYS A 146 -0.27 -10.94 -24.73
CA LYS A 146 0.14 -9.54 -24.93
C LYS A 146 -0.22 -8.66 -23.75
N HIS A 147 -1.37 -8.90 -23.10
CA HIS A 147 -1.80 -8.18 -21.90
C HIS A 147 -0.92 -8.46 -20.67
N LEU A 148 -0.12 -9.52 -20.72
CA LEU A 148 0.89 -9.78 -19.69
C LEU A 148 2.26 -9.25 -20.10
N THR A 149 2.71 -9.51 -21.33
CA THR A 149 4.06 -9.12 -21.80
C THR A 149 4.22 -7.63 -22.00
N ASN A 150 3.15 -6.92 -22.35
CA ASN A 150 3.12 -5.45 -22.41
C ASN A 150 2.71 -4.89 -21.06
N GLN A 151 3.66 -4.26 -20.37
CA GLN A 151 3.43 -3.76 -19.01
C GLN A 151 2.29 -2.72 -18.93
N SER A 152 2.19 -1.84 -19.92
CA SER A 152 1.11 -0.83 -19.95
C SER A 152 -0.27 -1.47 -20.05
N LEU A 153 -0.42 -2.49 -20.88
CA LEU A 153 -1.68 -3.24 -21.01
C LEU A 153 -2.01 -4.01 -19.72
N PHE A 154 -1.00 -4.58 -19.07
CA PHE A 154 -1.17 -5.24 -17.79
C PHE A 154 -1.66 -4.26 -16.71
N GLN A 155 -1.03 -3.09 -16.62
CA GLN A 155 -1.44 -2.03 -15.69
C GLN A 155 -2.87 -1.56 -15.93
N GLU A 156 -3.27 -1.38 -17.20
CA GLU A 156 -4.64 -1.03 -17.57
C GLU A 156 -5.66 -2.07 -17.07
N GLU A 157 -5.35 -3.35 -17.24
CA GLU A 157 -6.23 -4.43 -16.77
C GLU A 157 -6.30 -4.48 -15.23
N CYS A 158 -5.20 -4.23 -14.54
CA CYS A 158 -5.19 -4.11 -13.08
C CYS A 158 -6.09 -2.96 -12.59
N VAL A 159 -6.01 -1.80 -13.23
CA VAL A 159 -6.87 -0.66 -12.90
C VAL A 159 -8.34 -0.98 -13.18
N LYS A 160 -8.62 -1.55 -14.35
CA LYS A 160 -9.99 -1.85 -14.80
C LYS A 160 -10.68 -2.90 -13.93
N GLN A 161 -9.99 -4.00 -13.61
CA GLN A 161 -10.57 -5.15 -12.94
C GLN A 161 -10.40 -5.10 -11.41
N LEU A 162 -9.25 -4.62 -10.90
CA LEU A 162 -8.88 -4.67 -9.50
C LEU A 162 -8.80 -3.29 -8.84
N ARG A 163 -8.93 -2.23 -9.61
CA ARG A 163 -8.71 -0.83 -9.17
C ARG A 163 -7.35 -0.65 -8.49
N LEU A 164 -6.37 -1.38 -8.98
CA LEU A 164 -4.98 -1.35 -8.54
C LEU A 164 -4.14 -0.77 -9.68
N ASN A 165 -3.31 0.21 -9.38
CA ASN A 165 -2.33 0.76 -10.33
C ASN A 165 -0.92 0.35 -9.93
N PRO A 166 -0.40 -0.77 -10.44
CA PRO A 166 0.94 -1.23 -10.11
C PRO A 166 2.00 -0.23 -10.58
N PRO A 167 3.09 -0.05 -9.82
CA PRO A 167 4.21 0.78 -10.28
C PRO A 167 4.85 0.19 -11.53
N THR A 168 5.45 1.06 -12.34
CA THR A 168 6.16 0.65 -13.55
C THR A 168 7.54 0.08 -13.20
N LEU A 169 7.78 -1.18 -13.55
CA LEU A 169 9.09 -1.80 -13.45
C LEU A 169 9.97 -1.41 -14.64
N LYS A 170 11.28 -1.47 -14.46
CA LYS A 170 12.24 -1.39 -15.56
C LYS A 170 12.00 -2.52 -16.55
N THR A 171 12.23 -2.27 -17.83
CA THR A 171 11.96 -3.22 -18.92
C THR A 171 12.56 -4.60 -18.67
N ASN A 172 13.80 -4.67 -18.20
CA ASN A 172 14.47 -5.95 -17.93
C ASN A 172 13.85 -6.69 -16.73
N ASP A 173 13.43 -5.98 -15.70
CA ASP A 173 12.80 -6.57 -14.52
C ASP A 173 11.41 -7.11 -14.89
N TRP A 174 10.66 -6.38 -15.69
CA TRP A 174 9.38 -6.84 -16.23
C TRP A 174 9.51 -8.09 -17.08
N LYS A 175 10.50 -8.13 -17.98
CA LYS A 175 10.79 -9.31 -18.81
C LYS A 175 11.15 -10.54 -17.96
N LYS A 176 11.98 -10.37 -16.95
CA LYS A 176 12.35 -11.48 -16.03
C LYS A 176 11.12 -12.01 -15.31
N LEU A 177 10.29 -11.13 -14.76
CA LEU A 177 9.08 -11.49 -14.04
C LEU A 177 8.09 -12.23 -14.93
N THR A 178 7.80 -11.71 -16.11
CA THR A 178 6.86 -12.34 -17.06
C THR A 178 7.37 -13.67 -17.60
N ASN A 179 8.67 -13.82 -17.83
CA ASN A 179 9.27 -15.09 -18.22
C ASN A 179 9.12 -16.16 -17.13
N ILE A 180 9.33 -15.79 -15.88
CA ILE A 180 9.12 -16.71 -14.73
C ILE A 180 7.65 -17.14 -14.66
N LEU A 181 6.71 -16.20 -14.80
CA LEU A 181 5.28 -16.50 -14.78
C LEU A 181 4.87 -17.42 -15.95
N LEU A 182 5.31 -17.12 -17.16
CA LEU A 182 4.97 -17.91 -18.35
C LEU A 182 5.60 -19.31 -18.30
N ASN A 183 6.82 -19.44 -17.81
CA ASN A 183 7.46 -20.74 -17.65
C ASN A 183 6.80 -21.63 -16.58
N GLY A 184 6.22 -21.00 -15.56
CA GLY A 184 5.47 -21.68 -14.48
C GLY A 184 3.97 -21.80 -14.74
N ALA A 185 3.47 -21.32 -15.87
CA ALA A 185 2.04 -21.33 -16.17
C ALA A 185 1.50 -22.75 -16.30
N GLU A 186 0.37 -23.00 -15.67
CA GLU A 186 -0.38 -24.24 -15.80
C GLU A 186 -1.39 -24.15 -16.94
N ILE A 187 -1.54 -25.25 -17.68
CA ILE A 187 -2.54 -25.35 -18.75
C ILE A 187 -3.80 -25.94 -18.14
N THR A 188 -4.90 -25.23 -18.26
CA THR A 188 -6.22 -25.65 -17.78
C THR A 188 -7.13 -25.95 -18.96
N GLU A 189 -7.75 -27.12 -18.95
CA GLU A 189 -8.76 -27.46 -19.95
C GLU A 189 -10.06 -26.69 -19.64
N PRO A 190 -10.79 -26.23 -20.68
CA PRO A 190 -12.08 -25.60 -20.50
C PRO A 190 -13.09 -26.57 -19.89
N ALA A 191 -13.92 -26.04 -18.99
CA ALA A 191 -14.99 -26.81 -18.39
C ALA A 191 -16.08 -27.20 -19.38
#